data_406441794563602109811eeaf462e91e
#
_entry.id   406441794563602109811eeaf462e91e
#
_cell.length_a   1.000
_cell.length_b   1.000
_cell.length_c   1.000
_cell.angle_alpha   90.00
_cell.angle_beta   90.00
_cell.angle_gamma   90.00
#
_symmetry.space_group_name_H-M   'P 1'
#
loop_
_entity.id
_entity.type
_entity.pdbx_description
1 polymer ?
#
loop_
_entity_poly.entity_id
_entity_poly.type
_entity_poly.pdbx_seq_one_letter_code
_entity_poly.pdbx_strand_id
1 'polypeptide(L)'
;GLGDVYKRQRAKSYLSEALLHSFAESKKNHVDFYRRYLTRVSLDLGEDLYKNVTTDKRVENFKETHDAHLVATYFQFGRYLLICSSQPGGQPANLQGIWNDKLFPSWDSKYTCNINLEMNYWPSEVTNLSELNEPFFRLIKEVSESGKETAKVMYGANGWVLHHNTDIWRITGALDKAPSGMWPSGGAWLCRHLWEHYLYTGDIEFLRSIYPILKESGLFFDEIMVKEPVHNWLIVCPSNSPENVHSGSNGKATTAAGCTMDNQLIFDLWTAIILASQILNTCLLYTSDAADDSLRV
;
A
#
# COMPACT_ATOMS: atom_id res chain seq x y z
N GLY A 1 -10.18 6.09 31.68
CA GLY A 1 -9.34 7.29 31.83
C GLY A 1 -9.83 8.46 31.00
N LEU A 2 -9.17 9.62 31.10
CA LEU A 2 -9.53 10.85 30.34
C LEU A 2 -9.69 10.60 28.84
N GLY A 3 -8.87 9.72 28.25
CA GLY A 3 -8.97 9.35 26.84
C GLY A 3 -10.33 8.78 26.41
N ASP A 4 -11.01 8.05 27.27
CA ASP A 4 -12.34 7.49 26.95
C ASP A 4 -13.45 8.55 27.02
N VAL A 5 -13.30 9.52 27.90
CA VAL A 5 -14.23 10.66 27.99
C VAL A 5 -14.19 11.47 26.70
N TYR A 6 -13.01 11.80 26.19
CA TYR A 6 -12.86 12.54 24.93
C TYR A 6 -13.37 11.76 23.73
N LYS A 7 -13.13 10.46 23.64
CA LYS A 7 -13.65 9.60 22.54
C LYS A 7 -15.18 9.59 22.54
N ARG A 8 -15.80 9.43 23.75
CA ARG A 8 -17.26 9.47 23.88
C ARG A 8 -17.85 10.85 23.54
N GLN A 9 -17.19 11.94 23.96
CA GLN A 9 -17.63 13.28 23.64
C GLN A 9 -17.57 13.54 22.12
N ARG A 10 -16.48 13.13 21.47
CA ARG A 10 -16.32 13.26 20.02
C ARG A 10 -17.37 12.44 19.26
N ALA A 11 -17.60 11.19 19.66
CA ALA A 11 -18.63 10.35 19.06
C ALA A 11 -20.04 10.92 19.25
N LYS A 12 -20.34 11.47 20.45
CA LYS A 12 -21.62 12.15 20.72
C LYS A 12 -21.79 13.42 19.89
N SER A 13 -20.72 14.20 19.70
CA SER A 13 -20.75 15.39 18.84
C SER A 13 -21.13 15.02 17.42
N TYR A 14 -20.47 14.04 16.83
CA TYR A 14 -20.81 13.57 15.47
C TYR A 14 -22.23 13.04 15.37
N LEU A 15 -22.69 12.27 16.36
CA LEU A 15 -24.06 11.76 16.40
C LEU A 15 -25.07 12.91 16.51
N SER A 16 -24.82 13.87 17.41
CA SER A 16 -25.71 15.03 17.60
C SER A 16 -25.81 15.85 16.32
N GLU A 17 -24.69 16.06 15.63
CA GLU A 17 -24.67 16.77 14.34
C GLU A 17 -25.43 16.00 13.27
N ALA A 18 -25.23 14.69 13.16
CA ALA A 18 -25.94 13.84 12.22
C ALA A 18 -27.46 13.83 12.46
N LEU A 19 -27.90 13.92 13.72
CA LEU A 19 -29.32 13.96 14.09
C LEU A 19 -30.02 15.29 13.74
N LEU A 20 -29.27 16.34 13.40
CA LEU A 20 -29.86 17.60 12.90
C LEU A 20 -30.41 17.47 11.47
N HIS A 21 -30.03 16.42 10.75
CA HIS A 21 -30.42 16.17 9.38
C HIS A 21 -31.46 15.05 9.30
N SER A 22 -32.44 15.21 8.42
CA SER A 22 -33.34 14.13 8.08
C SER A 22 -32.61 13.02 7.31
N PHE A 23 -33.14 11.78 7.35
CA PHE A 23 -32.59 10.68 6.55
C PHE A 23 -32.55 11.02 5.05
N ALA A 24 -33.56 11.71 4.55
CA ALA A 24 -33.63 12.10 3.14
C ALA A 24 -32.50 13.08 2.76
N GLU A 25 -32.20 14.07 3.62
CA GLU A 25 -31.09 15.00 3.42
C GLU A 25 -29.74 14.31 3.53
N SER A 26 -29.55 13.48 4.55
CA SER A 26 -28.32 12.70 4.73
C SER A 26 -28.04 11.79 3.56
N LYS A 27 -29.07 11.08 3.07
CA LYS A 27 -29.00 10.24 1.87
C LYS A 27 -28.65 11.06 0.64
N LYS A 28 -29.30 12.19 0.44
CA LYS A 28 -29.03 13.09 -0.70
C LYS A 28 -27.58 13.57 -0.67
N ASN A 29 -27.10 14.06 0.47
CA ASN A 29 -25.74 14.55 0.63
C ASN A 29 -24.71 13.46 0.37
N HIS A 30 -24.94 12.24 0.88
CA HIS A 30 -24.09 11.07 0.62
C HIS A 30 -24.05 10.74 -0.88
N VAL A 31 -25.20 10.68 -1.55
CA VAL A 31 -25.25 10.38 -2.98
C VAL A 31 -24.55 11.46 -3.81
N ASP A 32 -24.78 12.73 -3.50
CA ASP A 32 -24.18 13.86 -4.20
C ASP A 32 -22.66 13.90 -4.00
N PHE A 33 -22.20 13.57 -2.80
CA PHE A 33 -20.76 13.42 -2.52
C PHE A 33 -20.16 12.27 -3.32
N TYR A 34 -20.76 11.10 -3.27
CA TYR A 34 -20.27 9.89 -3.94
C TYR A 34 -20.24 10.02 -5.46
N ARG A 35 -21.27 10.64 -6.04
CA ARG A 35 -21.35 10.87 -7.50
C ARG A 35 -20.16 11.64 -8.06
N ARG A 36 -19.52 12.53 -7.29
CA ARG A 36 -18.32 13.26 -7.72
C ARG A 36 -17.18 12.34 -8.11
N TYR A 37 -17.11 11.15 -7.53
CA TYR A 37 -16.13 10.12 -7.84
C TYR A 37 -16.66 9.08 -8.82
N LEU A 38 -17.88 8.58 -8.57
CA LEU A 38 -18.46 7.48 -9.34
C LEU A 38 -18.55 7.80 -10.83
N THR A 39 -19.04 9.00 -11.17
CA THR A 39 -19.30 9.40 -12.55
C THR A 39 -18.07 9.66 -13.40
N ARG A 40 -16.88 9.64 -12.80
CA ARG A 40 -15.61 9.86 -13.53
C ARG A 40 -15.24 8.71 -14.44
N VAL A 41 -15.66 7.50 -14.10
CA VAL A 41 -15.35 6.28 -14.84
C VAL A 41 -16.58 5.39 -14.90
N SER A 42 -16.89 4.91 -16.09
CA SER A 42 -17.91 3.89 -16.33
C SER A 42 -17.29 2.69 -17.04
N LEU A 43 -17.76 1.51 -16.70
CA LEU A 43 -17.44 0.27 -17.39
C LEU A 43 -18.74 -0.32 -17.92
N ASP A 44 -18.87 -0.36 -19.26
CA ASP A 44 -19.98 -0.98 -19.96
C ASP A 44 -19.48 -2.28 -20.61
N LEU A 45 -20.05 -3.39 -20.21
CA LEU A 45 -19.76 -4.73 -20.75
C LEU A 45 -20.98 -5.35 -21.45
N GLY A 46 -21.95 -4.52 -21.84
CA GLY A 46 -23.15 -4.92 -22.52
C GLY A 46 -24.42 -4.88 -21.67
N GLU A 47 -25.50 -5.44 -22.19
CA GLU A 47 -26.83 -5.34 -21.62
C GLU A 47 -26.96 -6.10 -20.29
N ASP A 48 -27.72 -5.55 -19.34
CA ASP A 48 -28.07 -6.20 -18.07
C ASP A 48 -29.21 -7.20 -18.27
N LEU A 49 -28.85 -8.42 -18.62
CA LEU A 49 -29.81 -9.52 -18.83
C LEU A 49 -30.42 -10.01 -17.52
N TYR A 50 -29.82 -9.71 -16.37
CA TYR A 50 -30.20 -10.24 -15.06
C TYR A 50 -30.69 -9.15 -14.09
N LYS A 51 -31.17 -8.01 -14.59
CA LYS A 51 -31.59 -6.85 -13.78
C LYS A 51 -32.65 -7.15 -12.70
N ASN A 52 -33.42 -8.21 -12.87
CA ASN A 52 -34.46 -8.64 -11.92
C ASN A 52 -33.98 -9.75 -10.97
N VAL A 53 -32.72 -10.17 -11.06
CA VAL A 53 -32.13 -11.18 -10.21
C VAL A 53 -31.33 -10.50 -9.11
N THR A 54 -31.47 -10.96 -7.86
CA THR A 54 -30.73 -10.40 -6.74
C THR A 54 -29.22 -10.71 -6.84
N THR A 55 -28.37 -9.83 -6.30
CA THR A 55 -26.91 -9.94 -6.45
C THR A 55 -26.37 -11.27 -5.92
N ASP A 56 -26.88 -11.78 -4.80
CA ASP A 56 -26.50 -13.07 -4.25
C ASP A 56 -26.76 -14.21 -5.25
N LYS A 57 -27.90 -14.22 -5.89
CA LYS A 57 -28.23 -15.22 -6.92
C LYS A 57 -27.42 -15.05 -8.21
N ARG A 58 -27.08 -13.81 -8.58
CA ARG A 58 -26.19 -13.54 -9.71
C ARG A 58 -24.79 -14.10 -9.43
N VAL A 59 -24.28 -13.92 -8.20
CA VAL A 59 -22.99 -14.49 -7.78
C VAL A 59 -23.00 -16.02 -7.77
N GLU A 60 -24.04 -16.63 -7.16
CA GLU A 60 -24.19 -18.11 -7.12
C GLU A 60 -24.18 -18.74 -8.51
N ASN A 61 -24.82 -18.09 -9.48
CA ASN A 61 -24.99 -18.63 -10.84
C ASN A 61 -23.96 -18.09 -11.84
N PHE A 62 -22.94 -17.34 -11.39
CA PHE A 62 -21.99 -16.65 -12.28
C PHE A 62 -21.27 -17.60 -13.25
N LYS A 63 -20.94 -18.80 -12.78
CA LYS A 63 -20.24 -19.81 -13.58
C LYS A 63 -21.03 -20.22 -14.84
N GLU A 64 -22.36 -20.28 -14.74
CA GLU A 64 -23.26 -20.67 -15.82
C GLU A 64 -23.70 -19.47 -16.67
N THR A 65 -23.86 -18.33 -16.05
CA THR A 65 -24.42 -17.13 -16.70
C THR A 65 -23.39 -16.24 -17.38
N HIS A 66 -22.15 -16.25 -16.88
CA HIS A 66 -21.08 -15.32 -17.29
C HIS A 66 -21.55 -13.86 -17.31
N ASP A 67 -22.29 -13.46 -16.29
CA ASP A 67 -22.99 -12.18 -16.18
C ASP A 67 -22.00 -10.99 -16.25
N ALA A 68 -21.86 -10.43 -17.43
CA ALA A 68 -20.95 -9.33 -17.71
C ALA A 68 -21.31 -8.05 -16.93
N HIS A 69 -22.61 -7.78 -16.72
CA HIS A 69 -23.03 -6.63 -15.96
C HIS A 69 -22.72 -6.77 -14.45
N LEU A 70 -22.71 -7.99 -13.91
CA LEU A 70 -22.22 -8.24 -12.55
C LEU A 70 -20.73 -7.89 -12.42
N VAL A 71 -19.90 -8.18 -13.44
CA VAL A 71 -18.49 -7.79 -13.47
C VAL A 71 -18.35 -6.27 -13.45
N ALA A 72 -19.12 -5.54 -14.26
CA ALA A 72 -19.14 -4.08 -14.24
C ALA A 72 -19.59 -3.52 -12.88
N THR A 73 -20.59 -4.15 -12.26
CA THR A 73 -21.04 -3.80 -10.90
C THR A 73 -19.94 -4.04 -9.86
N TYR A 74 -19.21 -5.16 -9.95
CA TYR A 74 -18.12 -5.50 -9.05
C TYR A 74 -16.95 -4.52 -9.19
N PHE A 75 -16.62 -4.10 -10.42
CA PHE A 75 -15.64 -3.04 -10.66
C PHE A 75 -16.02 -1.73 -9.93
N GLN A 76 -17.28 -1.28 -10.09
CA GLN A 76 -17.75 -0.07 -9.41
C GLN A 76 -17.83 -0.25 -7.89
N PHE A 77 -18.11 -1.46 -7.41
CA PHE A 77 -18.10 -1.77 -5.97
C PHE A 77 -16.70 -1.67 -5.38
N GLY A 78 -15.67 -2.15 -6.08
CA GLY A 78 -14.27 -1.94 -5.66
C GLY A 78 -13.92 -0.46 -5.53
N ARG A 79 -14.30 0.37 -6.52
CA ARG A 79 -14.14 1.82 -6.44
C ARG A 79 -14.91 2.42 -5.25
N TYR A 80 -16.14 1.96 -5.00
CA TYR A 80 -16.94 2.40 -3.86
C TYR A 80 -16.24 2.13 -2.52
N LEU A 81 -15.66 0.95 -2.35
CA LEU A 81 -14.92 0.60 -1.13
C LEU A 81 -13.75 1.55 -0.88
N LEU A 82 -12.96 1.88 -1.90
CA LEU A 82 -11.86 2.81 -1.77
C LEU A 82 -12.35 4.25 -1.49
N ILE A 83 -13.36 4.71 -2.21
CA ILE A 83 -13.97 6.03 -2.00
C ILE A 83 -14.45 6.20 -0.56
N CYS A 84 -15.07 5.17 0.02
CA CYS A 84 -15.58 5.24 1.39
C CYS A 84 -14.49 5.11 2.47
N SER A 85 -13.39 4.44 2.18
CA SER A 85 -12.39 4.07 3.20
C SER A 85 -11.13 4.93 3.18
N SER A 86 -10.89 5.75 2.15
CA SER A 86 -9.64 6.51 2.00
C SER A 86 -9.88 7.94 1.54
N GLN A 87 -10.58 8.72 2.36
CA GLN A 87 -10.79 10.14 2.07
C GLN A 87 -9.63 11.01 2.56
N PRO A 88 -9.24 12.07 1.82
CA PRO A 88 -8.22 13.02 2.26
C PRO A 88 -8.44 13.52 3.68
N GLY A 89 -7.37 13.59 4.47
CA GLY A 89 -7.40 13.94 5.90
C GLY A 89 -7.76 12.79 6.83
N GLY A 90 -8.19 11.63 6.31
CA GLY A 90 -8.46 10.40 7.07
C GLY A 90 -7.23 9.53 7.30
N GLN A 91 -7.40 8.30 7.76
CA GLN A 91 -6.38 7.25 7.74
C GLN A 91 -6.51 6.42 6.45
N PRO A 92 -5.45 5.73 6.01
CA PRO A 92 -5.57 4.81 4.88
C PRO A 92 -6.56 3.67 5.17
N ALA A 93 -7.07 3.05 4.09
CA ALA A 93 -7.83 1.81 4.20
C ALA A 93 -6.96 0.69 4.81
N ASN A 94 -7.40 0.13 5.93
CA ASN A 94 -6.72 -1.03 6.55
C ASN A 94 -7.21 -2.37 5.96
N LEU A 95 -6.87 -3.51 6.59
CA LEU A 95 -7.30 -4.84 6.12
C LEU A 95 -8.82 -5.00 5.99
N GLN A 96 -9.62 -4.27 6.76
CA GLN A 96 -11.08 -4.22 6.67
C GLN A 96 -11.60 -2.91 6.05
N GLY A 97 -10.76 -2.13 5.38
CA GLY A 97 -11.12 -0.79 4.93
C GLY A 97 -11.40 0.13 6.12
N ILE A 98 -12.68 0.38 6.42
CA ILE A 98 -13.18 1.05 7.63
C ILE A 98 -14.24 0.21 8.36
N TRP A 99 -14.58 -0.97 7.82
CA TRP A 99 -15.69 -1.80 8.29
C TRP A 99 -15.21 -2.86 9.29
N ASN A 100 -15.00 -2.44 10.53
CA ASN A 100 -14.66 -3.30 11.64
C ASN A 100 -15.54 -3.00 12.84
N ASP A 101 -16.29 -4.01 13.32
CA ASP A 101 -17.14 -3.95 14.50
C ASP A 101 -16.57 -4.78 15.67
N LYS A 102 -15.37 -5.37 15.50
CA LYS A 102 -14.78 -6.29 16.48
C LYS A 102 -13.67 -5.61 17.27
N LEU A 103 -13.56 -5.94 18.55
CA LEU A 103 -12.44 -5.53 19.40
C LEU A 103 -11.13 -6.23 18.96
N PHE A 104 -11.24 -7.48 18.53
CA PHE A 104 -10.15 -8.29 17.99
C PHE A 104 -10.51 -8.72 16.56
N PRO A 105 -10.31 -7.84 15.56
CA PRO A 105 -10.56 -8.19 14.18
C PRO A 105 -9.47 -9.13 13.65
N SER A 106 -9.70 -9.74 12.49
CA SER A 106 -8.71 -10.56 11.81
C SER A 106 -7.45 -9.72 11.55
N TRP A 107 -6.29 -10.27 11.96
CA TRP A 107 -4.98 -9.60 11.87
C TRP A 107 -4.94 -8.17 12.45
N ASP A 108 -5.78 -7.92 13.48
CA ASP A 108 -5.86 -6.66 14.23
C ASP A 108 -6.15 -5.42 13.40
N SER A 109 -6.69 -5.55 12.19
CA SER A 109 -6.90 -4.46 11.21
C SER A 109 -5.63 -3.67 10.94
N LYS A 110 -4.46 -4.30 10.96
CA LYS A 110 -3.17 -3.67 10.63
C LYS A 110 -3.11 -3.26 9.15
N TYR A 111 -2.09 -2.51 8.80
CA TYR A 111 -1.68 -2.25 7.43
C TYR A 111 -0.61 -3.27 7.05
N THR A 112 -1.01 -4.32 6.35
CA THR A 112 -0.10 -5.39 5.92
C THR A 112 0.56 -4.97 4.61
N CYS A 113 1.87 -4.72 4.67
CA CYS A 113 2.67 -4.08 3.63
C CYS A 113 3.44 -5.08 2.74
N ASN A 114 3.13 -6.35 2.84
CA ASN A 114 3.68 -7.35 1.91
C ASN A 114 2.75 -7.66 0.74
N ILE A 115 1.54 -7.09 0.69
CA ILE A 115 0.60 -7.14 -0.43
C ILE A 115 -0.72 -6.38 -0.18
N ASN A 116 -1.33 -6.49 1.01
CA ASN A 116 -2.74 -6.10 1.20
C ASN A 116 -2.94 -4.59 1.14
N LEU A 117 -2.07 -3.82 1.77
CA LEU A 117 -2.12 -2.36 1.72
C LEU A 117 -1.95 -1.86 0.28
N GLU A 118 -0.98 -2.39 -0.42
CA GLU A 118 -0.71 -2.06 -1.81
C GLU A 118 -1.89 -2.38 -2.72
N MET A 119 -2.48 -3.58 -2.59
CA MET A 119 -3.67 -3.98 -3.36
C MET A 119 -4.87 -3.07 -3.14
N ASN A 120 -5.07 -2.55 -1.93
CA ASN A 120 -6.15 -1.60 -1.67
C ASN A 120 -6.04 -0.35 -2.55
N TYR A 121 -4.82 0.06 -2.92
CA TYR A 121 -4.56 1.29 -3.67
C TYR A 121 -4.24 1.09 -5.16
N TRP A 122 -4.06 -0.15 -5.63
CA TRP A 122 -3.84 -0.40 -7.06
C TRP A 122 -4.90 0.21 -7.99
N PRO A 123 -6.19 0.25 -7.64
CA PRO A 123 -7.19 0.85 -8.52
C PRO A 123 -7.20 2.39 -8.49
N SER A 124 -6.53 3.06 -7.57
CA SER A 124 -6.68 4.50 -7.36
C SER A 124 -6.35 5.33 -8.60
N GLU A 125 -5.18 5.15 -9.17
CA GLU A 125 -4.74 5.92 -10.34
C GLU A 125 -5.50 5.51 -11.60
N VAL A 126 -5.53 4.22 -11.91
CA VAL A 126 -6.14 3.69 -13.14
C VAL A 126 -7.65 3.90 -13.22
N THR A 127 -8.31 4.19 -12.10
CA THR A 127 -9.75 4.42 -12.06
C THR A 127 -10.13 5.86 -11.70
N ASN A 128 -9.21 6.82 -11.90
CA ASN A 128 -9.41 8.25 -11.68
C ASN A 128 -9.86 8.59 -10.26
N LEU A 129 -9.11 8.09 -9.27
CA LEU A 129 -9.31 8.29 -7.84
C LEU A 129 -8.00 8.71 -7.14
N SER A 130 -7.13 9.40 -7.85
CA SER A 130 -5.77 9.80 -7.42
C SER A 130 -5.73 10.48 -6.06
N GLU A 131 -6.67 11.39 -5.78
CA GLU A 131 -6.73 12.12 -4.51
C GLU A 131 -6.97 11.23 -3.29
N LEU A 132 -7.50 10.02 -3.49
CA LEU A 132 -7.71 9.04 -2.42
C LEU A 132 -6.42 8.39 -1.94
N ASN A 133 -5.30 8.62 -2.64
CA ASN A 133 -3.98 8.23 -2.18
C ASN A 133 -3.42 9.13 -1.07
N GLU A 134 -3.98 10.32 -0.81
CA GLU A 134 -3.44 11.26 0.19
C GLU A 134 -3.20 10.61 1.56
N PRO A 135 -4.16 9.89 2.16
CA PRO A 135 -3.92 9.26 3.45
C PRO A 135 -2.81 8.20 3.41
N PHE A 136 -2.70 7.49 2.29
CA PHE A 136 -1.66 6.48 2.07
C PHE A 136 -0.28 7.12 1.92
N PHE A 137 -0.15 8.17 1.15
CA PHE A 137 1.12 8.89 0.98
C PHE A 137 1.60 9.55 2.28
N ARG A 138 0.66 10.02 3.10
CA ARG A 138 0.98 10.51 4.43
C ARG A 138 1.49 9.38 5.34
N LEU A 139 0.86 8.18 5.32
CA LEU A 139 1.37 7.01 6.02
C LEU A 139 2.79 6.69 5.57
N ILE A 140 3.09 6.67 4.25
CA ILE A 140 4.43 6.39 3.73
C ILE A 140 5.45 7.40 4.27
N LYS A 141 5.11 8.68 4.27
CA LYS A 141 5.97 9.72 4.84
C LYS A 141 6.23 9.51 6.34
N GLU A 142 5.18 9.16 7.11
CA GLU A 142 5.29 8.94 8.54
C GLU A 142 6.13 7.68 8.87
N VAL A 143 5.95 6.57 8.15
CA VAL A 143 6.77 5.35 8.34
C VAL A 143 8.19 5.53 7.83
N SER A 144 8.45 6.39 6.84
CA SER A 144 9.82 6.69 6.43
C SER A 144 10.61 7.37 7.53
N GLU A 145 9.98 8.19 8.35
CA GLU A 145 10.64 8.81 9.51
C GLU A 145 10.87 7.81 10.66
N SER A 146 9.86 7.04 11.06
CA SER A 146 10.01 6.03 12.11
C SER A 146 10.94 4.88 11.69
N GLY A 147 10.99 4.56 10.41
CA GLY A 147 11.82 3.52 9.83
C GLY A 147 13.32 3.79 9.88
N LYS A 148 13.74 5.05 10.05
CA LYS A 148 15.16 5.43 10.24
C LYS A 148 15.75 4.84 11.51
N GLU A 149 15.01 4.91 12.61
CA GLU A 149 15.44 4.29 13.86
C GLU A 149 15.53 2.77 13.73
N THR A 150 14.55 2.14 13.09
CA THR A 150 14.53 0.70 12.84
C THR A 150 15.72 0.26 11.98
N ALA A 151 16.04 0.99 10.90
CA ALA A 151 17.19 0.73 10.06
C ALA A 151 18.49 0.78 10.88
N LYS A 152 18.65 1.83 11.68
CA LYS A 152 19.83 2.03 12.51
C LYS A 152 19.97 0.97 13.60
N VAL A 153 18.88 0.67 14.33
CA VAL A 153 18.95 -0.21 15.51
C VAL A 153 19.03 -1.69 15.12
N MET A 154 18.25 -2.11 14.10
CA MET A 154 18.18 -3.52 13.71
C MET A 154 19.27 -3.92 12.69
N TYR A 155 19.70 -2.99 11.84
CA TYR A 155 20.62 -3.29 10.73
C TYR A 155 21.95 -2.54 10.81
N GLY A 156 22.07 -1.52 11.66
CA GLY A 156 23.22 -0.63 11.69
C GLY A 156 23.34 0.25 10.44
N ALA A 157 22.27 0.38 9.67
CA ALA A 157 22.21 1.04 8.37
C ALA A 157 21.59 2.43 8.46
N ASN A 158 21.95 3.29 7.51
CA ASN A 158 21.27 4.56 7.24
C ASN A 158 20.03 4.34 6.38
N GLY A 159 19.33 5.44 6.05
CA GLY A 159 18.06 5.36 5.33
C GLY A 159 16.92 4.88 6.22
N TRP A 160 15.92 4.22 5.65
CA TRP A 160 14.76 3.71 6.40
C TRP A 160 14.27 2.36 5.89
N VAL A 161 13.68 1.58 6.79
CA VAL A 161 13.11 0.25 6.52
C VAL A 161 11.68 0.15 7.06
N LEU A 162 10.85 -0.59 6.34
CA LEU A 162 9.55 -1.06 6.80
C LEU A 162 9.45 -2.55 6.53
N HIS A 163 9.10 -3.32 7.56
CA HIS A 163 8.82 -4.74 7.43
C HIS A 163 7.38 -4.99 6.95
N HIS A 164 6.88 -6.22 7.09
CA HIS A 164 5.63 -6.65 6.46
C HIS A 164 4.34 -6.01 7.01
N ASN A 165 4.37 -5.35 8.16
CA ASN A 165 3.22 -4.71 8.80
C ASN A 165 3.55 -3.36 9.41
N THR A 166 2.58 -2.46 9.39
CA THR A 166 2.54 -1.27 10.22
C THR A 166 1.15 -1.07 10.83
N ASP A 167 0.99 -0.06 11.66
CA ASP A 167 -0.26 0.26 12.34
C ASP A 167 -0.49 1.79 12.40
N ILE A 168 -1.49 2.22 13.17
CA ILE A 168 -1.77 3.66 13.37
C ILE A 168 -0.64 4.41 14.10
N TRP A 169 0.27 3.69 14.77
CA TRP A 169 1.43 4.24 15.47
C TRP A 169 2.69 4.25 14.62
N ARG A 170 2.60 3.76 13.38
CA ARG A 170 3.71 3.73 12.40
C ARG A 170 4.90 2.88 12.85
N ILE A 171 4.61 1.74 13.46
CA ILE A 171 5.66 0.76 13.76
C ILE A 171 6.28 0.24 12.46
N THR A 172 7.59 0.03 12.44
CA THR A 172 8.32 -0.35 11.23
C THR A 172 9.20 -1.60 11.42
N GLY A 173 9.39 -2.02 12.67
CA GLY A 173 10.16 -3.22 13.00
C GLY A 173 9.49 -4.51 12.57
N ALA A 174 10.25 -5.61 12.63
CA ALA A 174 9.74 -6.95 12.37
C ALA A 174 8.67 -7.35 13.40
N LEU A 175 7.53 -7.80 12.92
CA LEU A 175 6.41 -8.27 13.73
C LEU A 175 6.12 -9.74 13.42
N ASP A 176 5.39 -10.40 14.32
CA ASP A 176 4.97 -11.78 14.19
C ASP A 176 6.15 -12.79 14.14
N LYS A 177 5.98 -13.90 13.44
CA LYS A 177 7.01 -14.93 13.31
C LYS A 177 8.02 -14.57 12.23
N ALA A 178 9.27 -15.01 12.37
CA ALA A 178 10.32 -14.80 11.39
C ALA A 178 9.92 -15.12 9.93
N PRO A 179 9.14 -16.18 9.65
CA PRO A 179 8.67 -16.48 8.30
C PRO A 179 7.87 -15.38 7.59
N SER A 180 7.25 -14.49 8.34
CA SER A 180 6.50 -13.36 7.80
C SER A 180 7.20 -12.03 8.13
N GLY A 181 7.70 -11.91 9.36
CA GLY A 181 8.10 -10.64 9.96
C GLY A 181 9.44 -10.10 9.53
N MET A 182 10.38 -10.94 9.11
CA MET A 182 11.75 -10.45 8.82
C MET A 182 11.95 -9.95 7.38
N TRP A 183 10.93 -9.92 6.55
CA TRP A 183 10.98 -9.36 5.20
C TRP A 183 11.15 -7.83 5.24
N PRO A 184 12.26 -7.27 4.71
CA PRO A 184 12.56 -5.85 4.90
C PRO A 184 12.07 -4.95 3.76
N SER A 185 11.44 -5.49 2.71
CA SER A 185 11.20 -4.76 1.46
C SER A 185 9.85 -4.04 1.39
N GLY A 186 9.10 -3.96 2.51
CA GLY A 186 7.82 -3.23 2.55
C GLY A 186 7.97 -1.76 2.17
N GLY A 187 9.00 -1.09 2.69
CA GLY A 187 9.28 0.31 2.35
C GLY A 187 9.55 0.54 0.87
N ALA A 188 10.33 -0.35 0.23
CA ALA A 188 10.58 -0.29 -1.20
C ALA A 188 9.29 -0.44 -2.02
N TRP A 189 8.40 -1.34 -1.61
CA TRP A 189 7.12 -1.51 -2.31
C TRP A 189 6.21 -0.29 -2.16
N LEU A 190 6.14 0.30 -0.98
CA LEU A 190 5.38 1.54 -0.78
C LEU A 190 5.93 2.70 -1.62
N CYS A 191 7.24 2.80 -1.79
CA CYS A 191 7.88 3.81 -2.64
C CYS A 191 7.43 3.72 -4.10
N ARG A 192 7.11 2.52 -4.60
CA ARG A 192 6.57 2.33 -5.94
C ARG A 192 5.27 3.11 -6.15
N HIS A 193 4.37 3.15 -5.18
CA HIS A 193 3.11 3.91 -5.29
C HIS A 193 3.34 5.42 -5.40
N LEU A 194 4.36 5.94 -4.71
CA LEU A 194 4.75 7.35 -4.86
C LEU A 194 5.25 7.65 -6.27
N TRP A 195 6.10 6.77 -6.81
CA TRP A 195 6.61 6.89 -8.17
C TRP A 195 5.50 6.75 -9.22
N GLU A 196 4.61 5.78 -9.08
CA GLU A 196 3.46 5.59 -9.97
C GLU A 196 2.54 6.81 -9.99
N HIS A 197 2.24 7.41 -8.84
CA HIS A 197 1.47 8.66 -8.79
C HIS A 197 2.11 9.77 -9.63
N TYR A 198 3.42 9.93 -9.53
CA TYR A 198 4.12 10.88 -10.39
C TYR A 198 3.98 10.51 -11.88
N LEU A 199 4.09 9.25 -12.26
CA LEU A 199 3.93 8.81 -13.65
C LEU A 199 2.53 9.09 -14.21
N TYR A 200 1.50 9.00 -13.38
CA TYR A 200 0.12 9.32 -13.77
C TYR A 200 -0.17 10.81 -13.83
N THR A 201 0.43 11.59 -12.94
CA THR A 201 0.10 13.03 -12.79
C THR A 201 1.07 13.97 -13.48
N GLY A 202 2.33 13.57 -13.62
CA GLY A 202 3.42 14.45 -14.07
C GLY A 202 3.75 15.59 -13.10
N ASP A 203 3.28 15.52 -11.85
CA ASP A 203 3.47 16.57 -10.84
C ASP A 203 4.93 16.60 -10.35
N ILE A 204 5.69 17.56 -10.85
CA ILE A 204 7.10 17.77 -10.50
C ILE A 204 7.29 18.18 -9.04
N GLU A 205 6.38 18.97 -8.48
CA GLU A 205 6.48 19.39 -7.08
C GLU A 205 6.20 18.22 -6.14
N PHE A 206 5.23 17.36 -6.49
CA PHE A 206 5.04 16.11 -5.79
C PHE A 206 6.31 15.24 -5.87
N LEU A 207 6.86 15.03 -7.07
CA LEU A 207 8.10 14.27 -7.25
C LEU A 207 9.24 14.81 -6.38
N ARG A 208 9.42 16.14 -6.36
CA ARG A 208 10.42 16.81 -5.51
C ARG A 208 10.21 16.51 -4.04
N SER A 209 8.96 16.49 -3.60
CA SER A 209 8.60 16.25 -2.19
C SER A 209 8.86 14.81 -1.72
N ILE A 210 8.73 13.82 -2.64
CA ILE A 210 8.89 12.40 -2.32
C ILE A 210 10.29 11.86 -2.61
N TYR A 211 11.09 12.57 -3.41
CA TYR A 211 12.43 12.11 -3.79
C TYR A 211 13.33 11.77 -2.60
N PRO A 212 13.37 12.53 -1.50
CA PRO A 212 14.13 12.14 -0.31
C PRO A 212 13.67 10.81 0.28
N ILE A 213 12.37 10.51 0.26
CA ILE A 213 11.81 9.25 0.78
C ILE A 213 12.30 8.07 -0.07
N LEU A 214 12.24 8.19 -1.40
CA LEU A 214 12.75 7.18 -2.32
C LEU A 214 14.26 6.96 -2.11
N LYS A 215 15.03 8.04 -2.08
CA LYS A 215 16.49 8.00 -1.94
C LYS A 215 16.93 7.34 -0.63
N GLU A 216 16.31 7.70 0.49
CA GLU A 216 16.65 7.11 1.78
C GLU A 216 16.24 5.63 1.88
N SER A 217 15.15 5.20 1.22
CA SER A 217 14.84 3.77 1.08
C SER A 217 15.90 3.04 0.25
N GLY A 218 16.34 3.63 -0.85
CA GLY A 218 17.44 3.08 -1.67
C GLY A 218 18.77 2.97 -0.91
N LEU A 219 19.10 3.98 -0.10
CA LEU A 219 20.30 3.98 0.74
C LEU A 219 20.30 2.82 1.74
N PHE A 220 19.16 2.51 2.35
CA PHE A 220 19.05 1.36 3.24
C PHE A 220 19.47 0.06 2.55
N PHE A 221 18.99 -0.20 1.34
CA PHE A 221 19.35 -1.41 0.60
C PHE A 221 20.80 -1.41 0.12
N ASP A 222 21.33 -0.26 -0.27
CA ASP A 222 22.74 -0.12 -0.64
C ASP A 222 23.67 -0.57 0.50
N GLU A 223 23.33 -0.26 1.75
CA GLU A 223 24.13 -0.61 2.91
C GLU A 223 23.93 -2.04 3.44
N ILE A 224 22.75 -2.65 3.21
CA ILE A 224 22.47 -3.99 3.78
C ILE A 224 22.66 -5.15 2.79
N MET A 225 22.69 -4.86 1.48
CA MET A 225 22.88 -5.91 0.49
C MET A 225 24.31 -6.48 0.56
N VAL A 226 24.41 -7.77 0.33
CA VAL A 226 25.69 -8.50 0.36
C VAL A 226 25.94 -9.15 -1.01
N LYS A 227 27.22 -9.32 -1.36
CA LYS A 227 27.59 -10.10 -2.56
C LYS A 227 27.45 -11.59 -2.28
N GLU A 228 26.66 -12.28 -3.10
CA GLU A 228 26.60 -13.74 -3.02
C GLU A 228 27.89 -14.35 -3.58
N PRO A 229 28.33 -15.53 -3.07
CA PRO A 229 29.70 -16.02 -3.28
C PRO A 229 29.97 -16.64 -4.66
N VAL A 230 28.94 -16.90 -5.48
CA VAL A 230 29.14 -17.62 -6.76
C VAL A 230 29.26 -16.64 -7.93
N HIS A 231 28.34 -15.68 -8.05
CA HIS A 231 28.25 -14.75 -9.17
C HIS A 231 28.59 -13.31 -8.77
N ASN A 232 28.79 -13.06 -7.48
CA ASN A 232 28.97 -11.71 -6.89
C ASN A 232 27.75 -10.79 -7.06
N TRP A 233 26.56 -11.33 -7.25
CA TRP A 233 25.33 -10.52 -7.32
C TRP A 233 25.03 -9.89 -5.96
N LEU A 234 24.49 -8.69 -5.97
CA LEU A 234 24.00 -8.02 -4.77
C LEU A 234 22.65 -8.62 -4.40
N ILE A 235 22.51 -9.10 -3.18
CA ILE A 235 21.29 -9.74 -2.68
C ILE A 235 20.95 -9.29 -1.27
N VAL A 236 19.67 -9.31 -0.91
CA VAL A 236 19.23 -9.20 0.49
C VAL A 236 19.41 -10.55 1.18
N CYS A 237 20.13 -10.57 2.29
CA CYS A 237 20.37 -11.78 3.07
C CYS A 237 20.60 -11.45 4.55
N PRO A 238 19.81 -12.02 5.49
CA PRO A 238 18.67 -12.90 5.24
C PRO A 238 17.41 -12.17 4.79
N SER A 239 16.51 -12.86 4.08
CA SER A 239 15.18 -12.39 3.75
C SER A 239 14.18 -13.57 3.69
N ASN A 240 12.96 -13.30 3.30
CA ASN A 240 11.95 -14.30 3.00
C ASN A 240 11.07 -13.82 1.84
N SER A 241 10.51 -14.76 1.09
CA SER A 241 9.46 -14.45 0.11
C SER A 241 8.11 -14.64 0.79
N PRO A 242 7.45 -13.58 1.24
CA PRO A 242 6.15 -13.71 1.93
C PRO A 242 5.09 -14.27 0.99
N GLU A 243 4.30 -15.30 1.36
CA GLU A 243 4.48 -16.16 2.53
C GLU A 243 4.83 -17.58 2.07
N ASN A 244 5.89 -17.72 1.31
CA ASN A 244 6.28 -18.99 0.67
C ASN A 244 7.14 -19.86 1.59
N VAL A 245 6.92 -21.16 1.46
CA VAL A 245 7.72 -22.21 2.09
C VAL A 245 8.47 -22.97 1.02
N HIS A 246 9.75 -23.16 1.18
CA HIS A 246 10.60 -23.91 0.25
C HIS A 246 11.30 -25.09 0.94
N SER A 247 11.87 -25.98 0.15
CA SER A 247 12.69 -27.08 0.66
C SER A 247 14.07 -26.56 1.01
N GLY A 248 14.46 -26.72 2.27
CA GLY A 248 15.82 -26.44 2.73
C GLY A 248 16.60 -27.72 2.98
N SER A 249 17.90 -27.62 3.27
CA SER A 249 18.77 -28.75 3.54
C SER A 249 18.31 -29.64 4.72
N ASN A 250 17.62 -29.04 5.68
CA ASN A 250 17.14 -29.70 6.90
C ASN A 250 15.59 -29.78 6.97
N GLY A 251 14.90 -29.75 5.83
CA GLY A 251 13.44 -29.78 5.76
C GLY A 251 12.83 -28.52 5.16
N LYS A 252 11.64 -28.13 5.59
CA LYS A 252 10.97 -26.91 5.12
C LYS A 252 11.60 -25.66 5.72
N ALA A 253 11.87 -24.68 4.89
CA ALA A 253 12.41 -23.38 5.25
C ALA A 253 11.57 -22.24 4.66
N THR A 254 11.64 -21.06 5.27
CA THR A 254 10.98 -19.85 4.81
C THR A 254 11.96 -18.71 4.61
N THR A 255 13.11 -18.76 5.30
CA THR A 255 14.18 -17.79 5.17
C THR A 255 15.11 -18.18 4.03
N ALA A 256 15.44 -17.22 3.19
CA ALA A 256 16.28 -17.41 2.02
C ALA A 256 17.24 -16.21 1.83
N ALA A 257 18.10 -16.32 0.84
CA ALA A 257 18.97 -15.25 0.38
C ALA A 257 18.61 -14.93 -1.08
N GLY A 258 18.53 -13.65 -1.43
CA GLY A 258 18.28 -13.20 -2.80
C GLY A 258 16.91 -13.59 -3.34
N CYS A 259 15.87 -13.37 -2.56
CA CYS A 259 14.49 -13.61 -3.01
C CYS A 259 14.17 -12.76 -4.24
N THR A 260 13.56 -13.36 -5.26
CA THR A 260 13.17 -12.67 -6.50
C THR A 260 12.34 -11.41 -6.23
N MET A 261 11.43 -11.47 -5.27
CA MET A 261 10.60 -10.34 -4.87
C MET A 261 11.44 -9.14 -4.41
N ASP A 262 12.44 -9.37 -3.56
CA ASP A 262 13.33 -8.30 -3.10
C ASP A 262 14.09 -7.69 -4.26
N ASN A 263 14.69 -8.52 -5.11
CA ASN A 263 15.47 -8.07 -6.25
C ASN A 263 14.62 -7.20 -7.21
N GLN A 264 13.36 -7.60 -7.47
CA GLN A 264 12.46 -6.83 -8.33
C GLN A 264 12.06 -5.50 -7.70
N LEU A 265 11.70 -5.50 -6.42
CA LEU A 265 11.30 -4.27 -5.72
C LEU A 265 12.45 -3.26 -5.60
N ILE A 266 13.67 -3.75 -5.32
CA ILE A 266 14.85 -2.91 -5.21
C ILE A 266 15.26 -2.37 -6.57
N PHE A 267 15.19 -3.19 -7.62
CA PHE A 267 15.44 -2.75 -9.00
C PHE A 267 14.48 -1.63 -9.42
N ASP A 268 13.17 -1.79 -9.15
CA ASP A 268 12.17 -0.77 -9.43
C ASP A 268 12.44 0.51 -8.63
N LEU A 269 12.79 0.38 -7.34
CA LEU A 269 13.11 1.51 -6.47
C LEU A 269 14.31 2.31 -6.99
N TRP A 270 15.41 1.65 -7.31
CA TRP A 270 16.61 2.32 -7.81
C TRP A 270 16.38 2.93 -9.19
N THR A 271 15.64 2.25 -10.05
CA THR A 271 15.23 2.81 -11.35
C THR A 271 14.44 4.11 -11.17
N ALA A 272 13.48 4.12 -10.25
CA ALA A 272 12.70 5.32 -9.92
C ALA A 272 13.59 6.45 -9.37
N ILE A 273 14.54 6.15 -8.49
CA ILE A 273 15.48 7.12 -7.93
C ILE A 273 16.34 7.74 -9.05
N ILE A 274 16.89 6.92 -9.94
CA ILE A 274 17.74 7.38 -11.05
C ILE A 274 16.93 8.31 -11.97
N LEU A 275 15.75 7.89 -12.41
CA LEU A 275 14.90 8.68 -13.29
C LEU A 275 14.44 9.98 -12.60
N ALA A 276 14.03 9.90 -11.34
CA ALA A 276 13.63 11.08 -10.57
C ALA A 276 14.78 12.08 -10.43
N SER A 277 16.01 11.62 -10.19
CA SER A 277 17.18 12.50 -10.10
C SER A 277 17.47 13.24 -11.39
N GLN A 278 17.34 12.56 -12.53
CA GLN A 278 17.50 13.16 -13.86
C GLN A 278 16.43 14.22 -14.14
N ILE A 279 15.16 13.90 -13.82
CA ILE A 279 14.04 14.82 -14.01
C ILE A 279 14.19 16.07 -13.12
N LEU A 280 14.62 15.88 -11.88
CA LEU A 280 14.79 16.97 -10.91
C LEU A 280 16.12 17.71 -11.04
N ASN A 281 17.03 17.28 -11.92
CA ASN A 281 18.41 17.77 -12.04
C ASN A 281 19.15 17.78 -10.70
N THR A 282 19.01 16.70 -9.91
CA THR A 282 19.66 16.53 -8.62
C THR A 282 20.81 15.50 -8.72
N CYS A 283 21.84 15.66 -7.89
CA CYS A 283 22.98 14.76 -7.92
C CYS A 283 22.65 13.42 -7.21
N LEU A 284 23.05 12.32 -7.87
CA LEU A 284 22.90 10.93 -7.37
C LEU A 284 24.02 10.48 -6.38
N LEU A 285 24.81 11.35 -5.82
CA LEU A 285 26.12 11.13 -5.20
C LEU A 285 26.34 9.87 -4.33
N TYR A 286 25.37 8.95 -4.20
CA TYR A 286 25.53 7.74 -3.36
C TYR A 286 24.94 6.45 -3.94
N THR A 287 24.47 6.41 -5.21
CA THR A 287 23.85 5.21 -5.79
C THR A 287 24.43 4.78 -7.15
N SER A 288 25.41 5.49 -7.71
CA SER A 288 25.88 5.24 -9.08
C SER A 288 26.62 3.91 -9.25
N ASP A 289 27.40 3.48 -8.25
CA ASP A 289 28.21 2.26 -8.38
C ASP A 289 27.39 0.97 -8.17
N ALA A 290 26.39 1.01 -7.28
CA ALA A 290 25.53 -0.15 -7.01
C ALA A 290 24.50 -0.41 -8.14
N ALA A 291 23.97 0.65 -8.76
CA ALA A 291 23.02 0.51 -9.87
C ALA A 291 23.67 -0.05 -11.16
N ASP A 292 24.92 0.31 -11.45
CA ASP A 292 25.67 -0.19 -12.62
C ASP A 292 25.99 -1.69 -12.53
N ASP A 293 26.24 -2.20 -11.32
CA ASP A 293 26.49 -3.62 -11.11
C ASP A 293 25.20 -4.47 -11.04
N SER A 294 24.05 -3.87 -10.62
CA SER A 294 22.77 -4.56 -10.54
C SER A 294 22.00 -4.61 -11.88
N LEU A 295 22.29 -3.68 -12.80
CA LEU A 295 21.68 -3.65 -14.16
C LEU A 295 22.29 -4.67 -15.12
N ARG A 296 23.28 -5.47 -14.70
CA ARG A 296 23.92 -6.51 -15.51
C ARG A 296 23.37 -7.92 -15.27
N VAL A 297 22.12 -8.03 -14.82
CA VAL A 297 21.42 -9.34 -14.69
C VAL A 297 20.54 -9.60 -15.88
#